data_555ea4d425c7425787af9b76c7fd9d97
#
_entry.id   555ea4d425c7425787af9b76c7fd9d97
#
_cell.length_a   1.000
_cell.length_b   1.000
_cell.length_c   1.000
_cell.angle_alpha   90.00
_cell.angle_beta   90.00
_cell.angle_gamma   90.00
#
_symmetry.space_group_name_H-M   'P 1'
#
loop_
_entity.id
_entity.type
_entity.pdbx_description
1 polymer ?
#
loop_
_entity_poly.entity_id
_entity_poly.type
_entity_poly.pdbx_seq_one_letter_code
_entity_poly.pdbx_strand_id
1 'polypeptide(L)'
;PRCFEIERKLKERCDIPIFHDDQHGTAVITLAGLTNALKVVGKAKEDVRVVTSGAGAAAVSIVKLLLSAGFRHVTMCDRKGAIYAGREGLNWIKEEMAQVTNLEKRAGSLADMLAGADVFIGVSAPGTVTTEMVRTMNRDAVIFACANPTPEIFPEDAKAGGAAVVATGRSDFPNQINNVLAFPGIFRGTFDARARTTSSPRLLTSGWAPLWRRLSPGPRGPQALPESDILKKTAGVWPAVFLRAELQTEDLD
;
A
#
# COMPACT_ATOMS: atom_id res chain seq x y z
N PRO A 1 0.97 10.39 -14.77
CA PRO A 1 2.04 11.35 -14.38
C PRO A 1 1.52 12.72 -13.98
N ARG A 2 0.48 13.27 -14.66
CA ARG A 2 -0.04 14.62 -14.38
C ARG A 2 -0.51 14.81 -12.92
N CYS A 3 -1.11 13.79 -12.30
CA CYS A 3 -1.61 13.89 -10.92
C CYS A 3 -0.48 14.22 -9.91
N PHE A 4 0.71 13.66 -10.09
CA PHE A 4 1.87 13.94 -9.25
C PHE A 4 2.33 15.40 -9.38
N GLU A 5 2.38 15.92 -10.61
CA GLU A 5 2.77 17.31 -10.88
C GLU A 5 1.72 18.29 -10.35
N ILE A 6 0.44 17.98 -10.54
CA ILE A 6 -0.68 18.81 -10.05
C ILE A 6 -0.62 18.90 -8.53
N GLU A 7 -0.48 17.78 -7.85
CA GLU A 7 -0.41 17.74 -6.39
C GLU A 7 0.79 18.54 -5.86
N ARG A 8 1.99 18.36 -6.47
CA ARG A 8 3.19 19.15 -6.10
C ARG A 8 2.94 20.64 -6.25
N LYS A 9 2.42 21.07 -7.41
CA LYS A 9 2.16 22.48 -7.69
C LYS A 9 1.08 23.07 -6.77
N LEU A 10 0.05 22.31 -6.44
CA LEU A 10 -0.98 22.76 -5.51
C LEU A 10 -0.41 22.92 -4.09
N LYS A 11 0.41 21.97 -3.63
CA LYS A 11 1.09 22.08 -2.32
C LYS A 11 2.02 23.29 -2.21
N GLU A 12 2.63 23.71 -3.33
CA GLU A 12 3.49 24.89 -3.40
C GLU A 12 2.70 26.22 -3.45
N ARG A 13 1.49 26.21 -4.04
CA ARG A 13 0.74 27.42 -4.36
C ARG A 13 -0.44 27.70 -3.44
N CYS A 14 -0.93 26.72 -2.73
CA CYS A 14 -2.11 26.81 -1.89
C CYS A 14 -1.74 26.83 -0.41
N ASP A 15 -2.43 27.68 0.34
CA ASP A 15 -2.30 27.77 1.81
C ASP A 15 -3.24 26.80 2.55
N ILE A 16 -3.93 25.92 1.81
CA ILE A 16 -4.80 24.88 2.36
C ILE A 16 -4.14 23.51 2.25
N PRO A 17 -4.50 22.55 3.10
CA PRO A 17 -4.02 21.17 2.97
C PRO A 17 -4.45 20.55 1.64
N ILE A 18 -3.49 20.00 0.91
CA ILE A 18 -3.71 19.29 -0.36
C ILE A 18 -3.49 17.80 -0.13
N PHE A 19 -4.50 17.01 -0.47
CA PHE A 19 -4.51 15.57 -0.33
C PHE A 19 -5.11 14.92 -1.57
N HIS A 20 -4.44 13.91 -2.10
CA HIS A 20 -4.91 13.11 -3.23
C HIS A 20 -5.22 11.70 -2.74
N ASP A 21 -6.50 11.38 -2.62
CA ASP A 21 -6.97 10.17 -1.95
C ASP A 21 -6.55 8.88 -2.66
N ASP A 22 -6.64 8.83 -3.99
CA ASP A 22 -6.18 7.66 -4.77
C ASP A 22 -4.68 7.38 -4.63
N GLN A 23 -3.89 8.37 -4.23
CA GLN A 23 -2.47 8.18 -3.91
C GLN A 23 -2.32 7.77 -2.44
N HIS A 24 -2.68 8.66 -1.54
CA HIS A 24 -2.30 8.58 -0.13
C HIS A 24 -3.28 7.76 0.71
N GLY A 25 -4.60 7.85 0.44
CA GLY A 25 -5.61 7.04 1.13
C GLY A 25 -5.44 5.57 0.82
N THR A 26 -5.25 5.24 -0.48
CA THR A 26 -4.99 3.87 -0.91
C THR A 26 -3.68 3.32 -0.32
N ALA A 27 -2.62 4.14 -0.26
CA ALA A 27 -1.35 3.70 0.33
C ALA A 27 -1.48 3.40 1.83
N VAL A 28 -2.18 4.27 2.57
CA VAL A 28 -2.39 4.11 4.02
C VAL A 28 -3.17 2.83 4.33
N ILE A 29 -4.30 2.60 3.66
CA ILE A 29 -5.12 1.42 3.92
C ILE A 29 -4.38 0.13 3.52
N THR A 30 -3.63 0.16 2.40
CA THR A 30 -2.85 -0.99 1.94
C THR A 30 -1.75 -1.35 2.95
N LEU A 31 -1.00 -0.37 3.47
CA LEU A 31 0.02 -0.63 4.49
C LEU A 31 -0.61 -1.17 5.78
N ALA A 32 -1.73 -0.60 6.23
CA ALA A 32 -2.43 -1.06 7.43
C ALA A 32 -2.91 -2.52 7.26
N GLY A 33 -3.55 -2.84 6.13
CA GLY A 33 -3.99 -4.19 5.81
C GLY A 33 -2.81 -5.17 5.71
N LEU A 34 -1.75 -4.79 5.01
CA LEU A 34 -0.57 -5.65 4.83
C LEU A 34 0.15 -5.92 6.16
N THR A 35 0.29 -4.91 7.03
CA THR A 35 0.89 -5.09 8.36
C THR A 35 0.13 -6.15 9.17
N ASN A 36 -1.20 -6.18 9.09
CA ASN A 36 -1.99 -7.18 9.80
C ASN A 36 -1.99 -8.54 9.09
N ALA A 37 -2.04 -8.56 7.76
CA ALA A 37 -1.93 -9.80 6.99
C ALA A 37 -0.61 -10.53 7.28
N LEU A 38 0.51 -9.79 7.38
CA LEU A 38 1.81 -10.37 7.72
C LEU A 38 1.84 -10.97 9.14
N LYS A 39 1.12 -10.38 10.11
CA LYS A 39 0.97 -10.97 11.44
C LYS A 39 0.21 -12.30 11.39
N VAL A 40 -0.86 -12.37 10.59
CA VAL A 40 -1.65 -13.59 10.42
C VAL A 40 -0.80 -14.73 9.83
N VAL A 41 0.02 -14.42 8.84
CA VAL A 41 0.87 -15.43 8.19
C VAL A 41 2.25 -15.61 8.85
N GLY A 42 2.55 -14.87 9.91
CA GLY A 42 3.80 -14.99 10.66
C GLY A 42 5.06 -14.58 9.88
N LYS A 43 4.94 -13.65 8.92
CA LYS A 43 6.07 -13.21 8.08
C LYS A 43 6.56 -11.83 8.51
N ALA A 44 7.89 -11.63 8.48
CA ALA A 44 8.51 -10.33 8.76
C ALA A 44 8.54 -9.45 7.50
N LYS A 45 8.24 -8.17 7.65
CA LYS A 45 8.16 -7.21 6.52
C LYS A 45 9.49 -7.01 5.79
N GLU A 46 10.61 -7.23 6.49
CA GLU A 46 11.95 -7.09 5.94
C GLU A 46 12.30 -8.21 4.95
N ASP A 47 11.68 -9.39 5.11
CA ASP A 47 12.04 -10.61 4.39
C ASP A 47 11.07 -10.93 3.25
N VAL A 48 9.86 -10.37 3.29
CA VAL A 48 8.83 -10.68 2.29
C VAL A 48 9.13 -10.03 0.94
N ARG A 49 8.92 -10.80 -0.12
CA ARG A 49 8.94 -10.32 -1.52
C ARG A 49 7.57 -9.82 -1.91
N VAL A 50 7.48 -8.52 -2.17
CA VAL A 50 6.24 -7.85 -2.58
C VAL A 50 6.28 -7.57 -4.07
N VAL A 51 5.25 -8.00 -4.78
CA VAL A 51 5.05 -7.69 -6.20
C VAL A 51 3.81 -6.84 -6.37
N THR A 52 3.93 -5.71 -7.06
CA THR A 52 2.78 -4.88 -7.39
C THR A 52 2.46 -4.93 -8.87
N SER A 53 1.19 -5.09 -9.22
CA SER A 53 0.68 -4.91 -10.58
C SER A 53 0.04 -3.54 -10.71
N GLY A 54 0.60 -2.72 -11.58
CA GLY A 54 0.26 -1.32 -11.76
C GLY A 54 1.46 -0.40 -11.51
N ALA A 55 1.51 0.71 -12.23
CA ALA A 55 2.52 1.76 -12.09
C ALA A 55 1.90 3.16 -12.22
N GLY A 56 0.64 3.27 -11.78
CA GLY A 56 -0.13 4.51 -11.68
C GLY A 56 0.01 5.19 -10.32
N ALA A 57 -0.87 6.14 -10.07
CA ALA A 57 -0.86 6.96 -8.86
C ALA A 57 -0.89 6.14 -7.57
N ALA A 58 -1.83 5.20 -7.46
CA ALA A 58 -1.95 4.32 -6.31
C ALA A 58 -0.71 3.45 -6.10
N ALA A 59 -0.26 2.73 -7.15
CA ALA A 59 0.89 1.83 -7.06
C ALA A 59 2.16 2.55 -6.59
N VAL A 60 2.47 3.71 -7.17
CA VAL A 60 3.65 4.51 -6.80
C VAL A 60 3.58 4.94 -5.33
N SER A 61 2.42 5.41 -4.87
CA SER A 61 2.25 5.86 -3.49
C SER A 61 2.29 4.71 -2.49
N ILE A 62 1.66 3.57 -2.81
CA ILE A 62 1.76 2.35 -2.02
C ILE A 62 3.23 1.95 -1.86
N VAL A 63 3.96 1.81 -2.96
CA VAL A 63 5.35 1.34 -2.93
C VAL A 63 6.24 2.31 -2.17
N LYS A 64 6.11 3.62 -2.38
CA LYS A 64 6.85 4.62 -1.59
C LYS A 64 6.59 4.48 -0.10
N LEU A 65 5.33 4.24 0.29
CA LEU A 65 4.98 4.06 1.69
C LEU A 65 5.52 2.74 2.26
N LEU A 66 5.43 1.64 1.51
CA LEU A 66 6.01 0.34 1.92
C LEU A 66 7.52 0.43 2.13
N LEU A 67 8.26 1.04 1.20
CA LEU A 67 9.71 1.26 1.34
C LEU A 67 10.03 2.08 2.59
N SER A 68 9.27 3.15 2.85
CA SER A 68 9.44 3.98 4.05
C SER A 68 9.10 3.24 5.35
N ALA A 69 8.20 2.25 5.28
CA ALA A 69 7.83 1.39 6.40
C ALA A 69 8.82 0.22 6.63
N GLY A 70 9.87 0.10 5.79
CA GLY A 70 10.94 -0.87 5.98
C GLY A 70 10.83 -2.14 5.13
N PHE A 71 9.88 -2.22 4.19
CA PHE A 71 9.87 -3.30 3.19
C PHE A 71 11.08 -3.14 2.25
N ARG A 72 11.82 -4.23 2.00
CA ARG A 72 13.08 -4.17 1.24
C ARG A 72 12.97 -4.73 -0.17
N HIS A 73 12.20 -5.78 -0.35
CA HIS A 73 12.12 -6.54 -1.60
C HIS A 73 10.80 -6.25 -2.31
N VAL A 74 10.74 -5.09 -2.97
CA VAL A 74 9.54 -4.65 -3.71
C VAL A 74 9.85 -4.61 -5.20
N THR A 75 9.02 -5.25 -6.01
CA THR A 75 9.07 -5.21 -7.48
C THR A 75 7.77 -4.66 -8.01
N MET A 76 7.85 -3.64 -8.85
CA MET A 76 6.68 -3.10 -9.56
C MET A 76 6.61 -3.70 -10.97
N CYS A 77 5.39 -4.01 -11.40
CA CYS A 77 5.11 -4.45 -12.77
C CYS A 77 4.13 -3.50 -13.46
N ASP A 78 4.35 -3.24 -14.73
CA ASP A 78 3.37 -2.63 -15.62
C ASP A 78 2.95 -3.63 -16.72
N ARG A 79 2.23 -3.16 -17.75
CA ARG A 79 1.78 -4.02 -18.87
C ARG A 79 2.90 -4.72 -19.61
N LYS A 80 4.13 -4.23 -19.53
CA LYS A 80 5.32 -4.81 -20.17
C LYS A 80 6.12 -5.71 -19.24
N GLY A 81 5.65 -5.92 -17.99
CA GLY A 81 6.33 -6.71 -16.97
C GLY A 81 7.07 -5.86 -15.93
N ALA A 82 8.11 -6.44 -15.34
CA ALA A 82 8.86 -5.85 -14.25
C ALA A 82 9.50 -4.50 -14.62
N ILE A 83 9.44 -3.54 -13.68
CA ILE A 83 10.11 -2.25 -13.76
C ILE A 83 11.46 -2.39 -13.08
N TYR A 84 12.54 -1.99 -13.76
CA TYR A 84 13.91 -2.01 -13.24
C TYR A 84 14.75 -0.91 -13.87
N ALA A 85 15.83 -0.52 -13.23
CA ALA A 85 16.74 0.52 -13.71
C ALA A 85 17.42 0.13 -15.02
N GLY A 86 17.24 0.95 -16.06
CA GLY A 86 17.75 0.71 -17.40
C GLY A 86 16.75 0.03 -18.36
N ARG A 87 15.50 -0.27 -17.92
CA ARG A 87 14.44 -0.72 -18.84
C ARG A 87 14.02 0.42 -19.77
N GLU A 88 13.98 0.15 -21.06
CA GLU A 88 13.56 1.12 -22.07
C GLU A 88 12.07 1.48 -21.98
N GLY A 89 11.73 2.71 -22.36
CA GLY A 89 10.35 3.19 -22.47
C GLY A 89 9.66 3.45 -21.15
N LEU A 90 10.39 3.69 -20.07
CA LEU A 90 9.87 4.20 -18.81
C LEU A 90 9.56 5.70 -18.93
N ASN A 91 8.51 6.15 -18.25
CA ASN A 91 8.30 7.56 -18.01
C ASN A 91 9.04 7.99 -16.72
N TRP A 92 9.16 9.30 -16.51
CA TRP A 92 9.94 9.88 -15.41
C TRP A 92 9.63 9.28 -14.01
N ILE A 93 8.35 9.01 -13.70
CA ILE A 93 7.98 8.46 -12.38
C ILE A 93 8.36 6.97 -12.27
N LYS A 94 8.26 6.22 -13.37
CA LYS A 94 8.71 4.82 -13.39
C LYS A 94 10.23 4.73 -13.33
N GLU A 95 10.96 5.67 -13.94
CA GLU A 95 12.41 5.78 -13.82
C GLU A 95 12.80 6.06 -12.37
N GLU A 96 12.12 7.01 -11.69
CA GLU A 96 12.31 7.28 -10.27
C GLU A 96 12.10 6.01 -9.43
N MET A 97 11.00 5.29 -9.67
CA MET A 97 10.69 4.06 -8.93
C MET A 97 11.66 2.93 -9.22
N ALA A 98 12.16 2.82 -10.45
CA ALA A 98 13.14 1.81 -10.84
C ALA A 98 14.48 1.94 -10.10
N GLN A 99 14.80 3.11 -9.55
CA GLN A 99 16.03 3.32 -8.76
C GLN A 99 15.90 2.79 -7.32
N VAL A 100 14.68 2.63 -6.82
CA VAL A 100 14.42 2.27 -5.42
C VAL A 100 13.66 0.94 -5.26
N THR A 101 13.26 0.32 -6.37
CA THR A 101 12.60 -0.99 -6.41
C THR A 101 13.36 -1.94 -7.31
N ASN A 102 13.10 -3.25 -7.15
CA ASN A 102 13.70 -4.30 -7.99
C ASN A 102 15.22 -4.10 -8.19
N LEU A 103 15.94 -3.91 -7.08
CA LEU A 103 17.38 -3.61 -7.09
C LEU A 103 18.21 -4.72 -7.73
N GLU A 104 17.69 -5.95 -7.75
CA GLU A 104 18.27 -7.10 -8.44
C GLU A 104 18.09 -7.04 -9.97
N LYS A 105 17.35 -6.05 -10.48
CA LYS A 105 17.03 -5.85 -11.91
C LYS A 105 16.41 -7.09 -12.57
N ARG A 106 15.57 -7.81 -11.83
CA ARG A 106 14.84 -8.97 -12.38
C ARG A 106 13.95 -8.49 -13.53
N ALA A 107 14.12 -9.11 -14.69
CA ALA A 107 13.30 -8.87 -15.88
C ALA A 107 12.32 -10.03 -16.06
N GLY A 108 11.16 -9.76 -16.65
CA GLY A 108 10.16 -10.77 -16.95
C GLY A 108 8.73 -10.24 -16.83
N SER A 109 7.78 -11.13 -17.06
CA SER A 109 6.34 -10.85 -16.94
C SER A 109 5.91 -10.76 -15.47
N LEU A 110 4.64 -10.38 -15.24
CA LEU A 110 4.04 -10.43 -13.91
C LEU A 110 4.10 -11.85 -13.32
N ALA A 111 3.85 -12.88 -14.14
CA ALA A 111 3.92 -14.29 -13.71
C ALA A 111 5.33 -14.67 -13.23
N ASP A 112 6.37 -14.25 -13.95
CA ASP A 112 7.75 -14.49 -13.55
C ASP A 112 8.11 -13.82 -12.22
N MET A 113 7.56 -12.64 -11.96
CA MET A 113 7.79 -11.93 -10.69
C MET A 113 7.01 -12.54 -9.53
N LEU A 114 5.82 -13.10 -9.78
CA LEU A 114 5.01 -13.76 -8.74
C LEU A 114 5.62 -15.08 -8.30
N ALA A 115 6.40 -15.73 -9.14
CA ALA A 115 7.11 -16.95 -8.73
C ALA A 115 8.05 -16.67 -7.54
N GLY A 116 7.75 -17.29 -6.38
CA GLY A 116 8.47 -17.09 -5.13
C GLY A 116 8.22 -15.73 -4.46
N ALA A 117 7.15 -15.03 -4.81
CA ALA A 117 6.70 -13.85 -4.08
C ALA A 117 5.83 -14.24 -2.88
N ASP A 118 5.86 -13.42 -1.83
CA ASP A 118 5.04 -13.58 -0.62
C ASP A 118 3.77 -12.77 -0.66
N VAL A 119 3.82 -11.62 -1.32
CA VAL A 119 2.73 -10.64 -1.34
C VAL A 119 2.50 -10.15 -2.76
N PHE A 120 1.25 -10.17 -3.19
CA PHE A 120 0.77 -9.51 -4.39
C PHE A 120 -0.13 -8.32 -4.03
N ILE A 121 0.08 -7.18 -4.67
CA ILE A 121 -0.79 -6.00 -4.56
C ILE A 121 -1.17 -5.56 -5.97
N GLY A 122 -2.43 -5.76 -6.33
CA GLY A 122 -3.02 -5.37 -7.60
C GLY A 122 -3.73 -4.02 -7.48
N VAL A 123 -3.35 -3.09 -8.33
CA VAL A 123 -4.00 -1.77 -8.54
C VAL A 123 -3.96 -1.43 -10.03
N SER A 124 -4.33 -2.39 -10.87
CA SER A 124 -4.16 -2.33 -12.32
C SER A 124 -5.44 -2.60 -13.09
N ALA A 125 -5.64 -3.82 -13.53
CA ALA A 125 -6.74 -4.21 -14.41
C ALA A 125 -7.33 -5.56 -13.99
N PRO A 126 -8.61 -5.79 -14.28
CA PRO A 126 -9.30 -7.05 -13.98
C PRO A 126 -8.58 -8.27 -14.59
N GLY A 127 -8.59 -9.39 -13.86
CA GLY A 127 -8.21 -10.70 -14.39
C GLY A 127 -6.73 -10.82 -14.82
N THR A 128 -5.85 -9.98 -14.27
CA THR A 128 -4.41 -10.01 -14.60
C THR A 128 -3.64 -11.10 -13.86
N VAL A 129 -4.24 -11.72 -12.85
CA VAL A 129 -3.63 -12.82 -12.07
C VAL A 129 -4.51 -14.05 -12.18
N THR A 130 -3.90 -15.21 -12.39
CA THR A 130 -4.57 -16.51 -12.46
C THR A 130 -4.28 -17.36 -11.23
N THR A 131 -5.10 -18.38 -11.00
CA THR A 131 -4.88 -19.38 -9.93
C THR A 131 -3.52 -20.04 -10.04
N GLU A 132 -3.04 -20.33 -11.27
CA GLU A 132 -1.73 -20.93 -11.54
C GLU A 132 -0.61 -20.00 -11.11
N MET A 133 -0.73 -18.69 -11.37
CA MET A 133 0.26 -17.71 -10.92
C MET A 133 0.33 -17.66 -9.39
N VAL A 134 -0.81 -17.73 -8.70
CA VAL A 134 -0.83 -17.78 -7.23
C VAL A 134 -0.14 -19.05 -6.70
N ARG A 135 -0.32 -20.19 -7.36
CA ARG A 135 0.36 -21.47 -6.98
C ARG A 135 1.87 -21.39 -7.05
N THR A 136 2.44 -20.49 -7.84
CA THR A 136 3.90 -20.30 -7.92
C THR A 136 4.47 -19.41 -6.82
N MET A 137 3.61 -18.75 -6.06
CA MET A 137 4.01 -17.92 -4.94
C MET A 137 4.52 -18.76 -3.75
N ASN A 138 5.16 -18.10 -2.81
CA ASN A 138 5.57 -18.73 -1.57
C ASN A 138 4.34 -19.19 -0.75
N ARG A 139 4.57 -20.19 0.08
CA ARG A 139 3.55 -20.63 1.05
C ARG A 139 3.01 -19.46 1.87
N ASP A 140 1.73 -19.54 2.23
CA ASP A 140 1.02 -18.50 2.99
C ASP A 140 1.06 -17.13 2.29
N ALA A 141 0.80 -17.14 0.98
CA ALA A 141 0.77 -15.94 0.17
C ALA A 141 -0.35 -14.98 0.57
N VAL A 142 -0.06 -13.68 0.49
CA VAL A 142 -1.02 -12.59 0.73
C VAL A 142 -1.38 -11.94 -0.61
N ILE A 143 -2.67 -11.87 -0.92
CA ILE A 143 -3.19 -11.32 -2.17
C ILE A 143 -4.11 -10.13 -1.89
N PHE A 144 -3.72 -8.95 -2.35
CA PHE A 144 -4.55 -7.74 -2.35
C PHE A 144 -4.92 -7.38 -3.78
N ALA A 145 -6.09 -7.78 -4.24
CA ALA A 145 -6.60 -7.55 -5.59
C ALA A 145 -7.57 -6.35 -5.57
N CYS A 146 -7.02 -5.13 -5.66
CA CYS A 146 -7.75 -3.90 -5.37
C CYS A 146 -8.36 -3.21 -6.60
N ALA A 147 -8.25 -3.77 -7.82
CA ALA A 147 -8.90 -3.21 -9.00
C ALA A 147 -10.43 -3.17 -8.83
N ASN A 148 -11.03 -2.08 -9.29
CA ASN A 148 -12.48 -1.84 -9.25
C ASN A 148 -13.03 -1.59 -10.67
N PRO A 149 -14.23 -2.08 -11.02
CA PRO A 149 -15.17 -2.87 -10.19
C PRO A 149 -14.82 -4.37 -10.11
N THR A 150 -13.95 -4.87 -10.96
CA THR A 150 -13.55 -6.28 -11.01
C THR A 150 -12.10 -6.41 -10.55
N PRO A 151 -11.79 -7.31 -9.59
CA PRO A 151 -10.43 -7.47 -9.07
C PRO A 151 -9.50 -8.15 -10.10
N GLU A 152 -8.20 -8.10 -9.84
CA GLU A 152 -7.18 -8.79 -10.62
C GLU A 152 -7.32 -10.32 -10.58
N ILE A 153 -7.84 -10.82 -9.46
CA ILE A 153 -8.25 -12.22 -9.26
C ILE A 153 -9.37 -12.25 -8.24
N PHE A 154 -10.36 -13.12 -8.41
CA PHE A 154 -11.42 -13.29 -7.42
C PHE A 154 -10.92 -14.06 -6.17
N PRO A 155 -11.50 -13.80 -4.99
CA PRO A 155 -11.07 -14.43 -3.75
C PRO A 155 -11.08 -15.97 -3.78
N GLU A 156 -12.09 -16.57 -4.42
CA GLU A 156 -12.20 -18.03 -4.57
C GLU A 156 -11.03 -18.59 -5.37
N ASP A 157 -10.68 -17.96 -6.48
CA ASP A 157 -9.58 -18.38 -7.35
C ASP A 157 -8.21 -18.19 -6.67
N ALA A 158 -8.05 -17.08 -5.93
CA ALA A 158 -6.83 -16.84 -5.17
C ALA A 158 -6.65 -17.88 -4.05
N LYS A 159 -7.72 -18.23 -3.33
CA LYS A 159 -7.69 -19.30 -2.32
C LYS A 159 -7.43 -20.67 -2.94
N ALA A 160 -8.04 -20.97 -4.09
CA ALA A 160 -7.76 -22.21 -4.83
C ALA A 160 -6.29 -22.30 -5.30
N GLY A 161 -5.63 -21.15 -5.47
CA GLY A 161 -4.19 -21.05 -5.73
C GLY A 161 -3.31 -21.23 -4.49
N GLY A 162 -3.89 -21.24 -3.28
CA GLY A 162 -3.13 -21.42 -2.01
C GLY A 162 -2.86 -20.11 -1.26
N ALA A 163 -3.54 -19.02 -1.60
CA ALA A 163 -3.42 -17.78 -0.84
C ALA A 163 -4.01 -17.94 0.56
N ALA A 164 -3.25 -17.58 1.60
CA ALA A 164 -3.69 -17.62 3.00
C ALA A 164 -4.55 -16.38 3.36
N VAL A 165 -4.19 -15.21 2.84
CA VAL A 165 -4.95 -13.97 3.05
C VAL A 165 -5.31 -13.37 1.71
N VAL A 166 -6.59 -13.07 1.52
CA VAL A 166 -7.10 -12.41 0.32
C VAL A 166 -7.92 -11.19 0.71
N ALA A 167 -7.64 -10.06 0.06
CA ALA A 167 -8.36 -8.82 0.20
C ALA A 167 -8.67 -8.22 -1.18
N THR A 168 -9.74 -7.44 -1.26
CA THR A 168 -10.16 -6.76 -2.50
C THR A 168 -10.49 -5.30 -2.24
N GLY A 169 -10.62 -4.49 -3.30
CA GLY A 169 -11.13 -3.12 -3.21
C GLY A 169 -12.63 -3.01 -2.95
N ARG A 170 -13.37 -4.13 -2.96
CA ARG A 170 -14.84 -4.19 -2.91
C ARG A 170 -15.35 -4.42 -1.49
N SER A 171 -16.51 -3.83 -1.21
CA SER A 171 -17.19 -3.96 0.10
C SER A 171 -18.05 -5.24 0.24
N ASP A 172 -18.31 -5.94 -0.87
CA ASP A 172 -19.09 -7.17 -0.90
C ASP A 172 -18.24 -8.44 -0.67
N PHE A 173 -16.92 -8.30 -0.53
CA PHE A 173 -16.00 -9.34 -0.12
C PHE A 173 -15.39 -9.04 1.24
N PRO A 174 -14.96 -10.06 2.00
CA PRO A 174 -14.18 -9.86 3.21
C PRO A 174 -12.87 -9.12 2.96
N ASN A 175 -12.35 -8.45 4.00
CA ASN A 175 -11.04 -7.76 3.96
C ASN A 175 -10.98 -6.66 2.89
N GLN A 176 -11.88 -5.71 2.93
CA GLN A 176 -11.87 -4.58 2.00
C GLN A 176 -10.61 -3.73 2.17
N ILE A 177 -9.88 -3.49 1.08
CA ILE A 177 -8.76 -2.55 0.97
C ILE A 177 -9.17 -1.46 -0.02
N ASN A 178 -9.74 -0.38 0.50
CA ASN A 178 -10.21 0.76 -0.29
C ASN A 178 -9.90 2.06 0.46
N ASN A 179 -9.47 3.09 -0.27
CA ASN A 179 -9.14 4.42 0.27
C ASN A 179 -10.28 5.05 1.08
N VAL A 180 -11.53 4.76 0.75
CA VAL A 180 -12.71 5.24 1.50
C VAL A 180 -12.62 4.92 3.00
N LEU A 181 -11.97 3.83 3.37
CA LEU A 181 -11.78 3.44 4.76
C LEU A 181 -10.76 4.32 5.50
N ALA A 182 -9.76 4.87 4.82
CA ALA A 182 -8.78 5.78 5.42
C ALA A 182 -9.29 7.22 5.56
N PHE A 183 -10.20 7.63 4.70
CA PHE A 183 -10.65 9.00 4.52
C PHE A 183 -11.17 9.66 5.82
N PRO A 184 -12.08 9.06 6.62
CA PRO A 184 -12.56 9.67 7.86
C PRO A 184 -11.44 9.94 8.87
N GLY A 185 -10.49 9.00 9.00
CA GLY A 185 -9.34 9.15 9.89
C GLY A 185 -8.39 10.25 9.46
N ILE A 186 -8.19 10.42 8.16
CA ILE A 186 -7.35 11.49 7.60
C ILE A 186 -7.98 12.85 7.89
N PHE A 187 -9.29 13.01 7.65
CA PHE A 187 -10.00 14.26 7.97
C PHE A 187 -9.94 14.57 9.45
N ARG A 188 -10.23 13.61 10.30
CA ARG A 188 -10.15 13.80 11.75
C ARG A 188 -8.76 14.22 12.19
N GLY A 189 -7.72 13.56 11.71
CA GLY A 189 -6.33 13.91 12.01
C GLY A 189 -5.95 15.32 11.53
N THR A 190 -6.48 15.76 10.39
CA THR A 190 -6.27 17.10 9.87
C THR A 190 -6.91 18.16 10.77
N PHE A 191 -8.15 17.93 11.23
CA PHE A 191 -8.83 18.85 12.16
C PHE A 191 -8.13 18.91 13.53
N ASP A 192 -7.71 17.79 14.06
CA ASP A 192 -6.98 17.73 15.34
C ASP A 192 -5.61 18.43 15.25
N ALA A 193 -4.92 18.32 14.11
CA ALA A 193 -3.67 19.03 13.86
C ALA A 193 -3.90 20.55 13.79
N ARG A 194 -4.96 20.99 13.12
CA ARG A 194 -5.33 22.41 13.03
C ARG A 194 -5.68 23.00 14.41
N ALA A 195 -6.40 22.26 15.23
CA ALA A 195 -6.77 22.71 16.58
C ALA A 195 -5.55 22.94 17.50
N ARG A 196 -4.43 22.25 17.22
CA ARG A 196 -3.18 22.40 18.01
C ARG A 196 -2.24 23.49 17.49
N THR A 197 -2.45 23.99 16.26
CA THR A 197 -1.55 24.94 15.57
C THR A 197 -2.21 26.29 15.34
N THR A 198 -2.85 26.88 16.35
CA THR A 198 -3.53 28.17 16.25
C THR A 198 -2.62 29.37 15.98
N SER A 199 -1.32 29.18 15.74
CA SER A 199 -0.37 30.29 15.61
C SER A 199 0.32 30.44 14.24
N SER A 200 0.09 29.58 13.23
CA SER A 200 0.61 29.83 11.87
C SER A 200 -0.05 28.97 10.78
N PRO A 201 -0.66 29.59 9.74
CA PRO A 201 -1.22 28.89 8.58
C PRO A 201 -0.19 28.07 7.77
N ARG A 202 1.08 28.48 7.79
CA ARG A 202 2.18 27.81 7.06
C ARG A 202 2.49 26.40 7.57
N LEU A 203 2.10 26.06 8.80
CA LEU A 203 2.29 24.72 9.37
C LEU A 203 1.29 23.70 8.82
N LEU A 204 0.21 24.10 8.17
CA LEU A 204 -0.77 23.19 7.57
C LEU A 204 -0.32 22.63 6.21
N THR A 205 0.41 23.41 5.42
CA THR A 205 1.02 22.92 4.17
C THR A 205 2.23 22.01 4.44
N SER A 206 2.91 22.25 5.58
CA SER A 206 3.95 21.36 6.12
C SER A 206 3.38 20.29 7.07
N GLY A 207 2.11 20.38 7.48
CA GLY A 207 1.48 19.54 8.52
C GLY A 207 1.33 18.07 8.12
N TRP A 208 1.28 17.76 6.83
CA TRP A 208 1.42 16.40 6.33
C TRP A 208 2.86 15.90 6.41
N ALA A 209 3.83 16.78 6.27
CA ALA A 209 5.24 16.43 6.37
C ALA A 209 5.66 15.97 7.79
N PRO A 210 5.18 16.58 8.92
CA PRO A 210 5.40 16.04 10.26
C PRO A 210 4.61 14.76 10.55
N LEU A 211 3.36 14.65 10.09
CA LEU A 211 2.59 13.41 10.22
C LEU A 211 3.23 12.32 9.35
N TRP A 212 3.60 12.64 8.13
CA TRP A 212 4.27 11.77 7.19
C TRP A 212 5.72 11.45 7.64
N ARG A 213 6.48 12.42 8.18
CA ARG A 213 7.80 12.16 8.79
C ARG A 213 7.73 11.40 10.10
N ARG A 214 6.63 11.49 10.85
CA ARG A 214 6.37 10.66 12.02
C ARG A 214 5.93 9.24 11.65
N LEU A 215 5.40 9.05 10.44
CA LEU A 215 5.05 7.77 9.85
C LEU A 215 6.17 7.19 8.97
N SER A 216 7.16 8.02 8.60
CA SER A 216 8.31 7.64 7.77
C SER A 216 9.59 7.73 8.60
N PRO A 217 10.27 6.63 8.92
CA PRO A 217 11.60 6.70 9.53
C PRO A 217 12.61 7.19 8.48
N GLY A 218 12.90 8.50 8.51
CA GLY A 218 14.05 9.06 7.79
C GLY A 218 15.35 8.84 8.57
N PRO A 219 16.53 8.94 7.92
CA PRO A 219 17.80 8.76 8.61
C PRO A 219 18.01 9.87 9.64
N ARG A 220 17.93 9.48 10.92
CA ARG A 220 18.34 10.22 12.12
C ARG A 220 17.87 11.69 12.26
N GLY A 221 16.67 11.84 12.79
CA GLY A 221 16.20 13.05 13.46
C GLY A 221 15.49 12.66 14.78
N PRO A 222 15.35 13.57 15.78
CA PRO A 222 14.98 13.20 17.13
C PRO A 222 13.56 12.64 17.22
N GLN A 223 13.45 11.43 17.79
CA GLN A 223 12.31 10.72 18.32
C GLN A 223 11.11 10.52 17.36
N ALA A 224 11.23 9.50 16.50
CA ALA A 224 10.06 8.81 15.95
C ALA A 224 9.27 8.19 17.12
N LEU A 225 7.92 8.35 17.10
CA LEU A 225 7.06 7.60 18.02
C LEU A 225 7.29 6.10 17.79
N PRO A 226 7.30 5.28 18.86
CA PRO A 226 7.36 3.83 18.74
C PRO A 226 6.25 3.33 17.81
N GLU A 227 6.53 2.31 17.02
CA GLU A 227 5.57 1.69 16.08
C GLU A 227 4.24 1.30 16.78
N SER A 228 4.33 0.91 18.05
CA SER A 228 3.19 0.65 18.95
C SER A 228 2.27 1.86 19.17
N ASP A 229 2.78 3.09 19.14
CA ASP A 229 1.99 4.30 19.34
C ASP A 229 1.31 4.78 18.06
N ILE A 230 1.90 4.48 16.90
CA ILE A 230 1.28 4.68 15.59
C ILE A 230 0.08 3.74 15.44
N LEU A 231 0.27 2.46 15.76
CA LEU A 231 -0.79 1.45 15.74
C LEU A 231 -1.90 1.72 16.76
N LYS A 232 -1.57 2.16 17.99
CA LYS A 232 -2.56 2.53 18.99
C LYS A 232 -3.37 3.77 18.63
N LYS A 233 -2.77 4.77 17.98
CA LYS A 233 -3.46 5.99 17.55
C LYS A 233 -4.32 5.77 16.31
N THR A 234 -3.93 4.87 15.41
CA THR A 234 -4.77 4.44 14.30
C THR A 234 -5.81 3.40 14.74
N ALA A 235 -5.50 2.46 15.62
CA ALA A 235 -6.44 1.47 16.17
C ALA A 235 -7.55 2.09 17.03
N GLY A 236 -7.30 3.22 17.72
CA GLY A 236 -8.34 3.95 18.45
C GLY A 236 -9.43 4.56 17.56
N VAL A 237 -9.23 4.62 16.26
CA VAL A 237 -10.20 5.10 15.26
C VAL A 237 -10.91 3.93 14.54
N TRP A 238 -10.44 2.68 14.71
CA TRP A 238 -10.83 1.52 13.91
C TRP A 238 -11.34 0.28 14.69
N PRO A 239 -12.19 0.37 15.73
CA PRO A 239 -12.68 -0.84 16.39
C PRO A 239 -13.55 -1.73 15.50
N ALA A 240 -14.23 -1.15 14.48
CA ALA A 240 -15.27 -1.87 13.75
C ALA A 240 -14.78 -2.73 12.56
N VAL A 241 -13.60 -2.45 12.02
CA VAL A 241 -13.06 -3.19 10.85
C VAL A 241 -12.26 -4.42 11.27
N PHE A 242 -11.69 -4.40 12.48
CA PHE A 242 -10.85 -5.49 12.99
C PHE A 242 -11.60 -6.57 13.79
N LEU A 243 -12.80 -6.27 14.31
CA LEU A 243 -13.57 -7.26 15.09
C LEU A 243 -14.14 -8.42 14.26
N ARG A 244 -14.25 -8.27 12.93
CA ARG A 244 -14.77 -9.35 12.06
C ARG A 244 -13.73 -10.40 11.67
N ALA A 245 -12.45 -10.10 11.76
CA ALA A 245 -11.40 -11.07 11.44
C ALA A 245 -11.16 -12.08 12.58
N GLU A 246 -11.41 -11.68 13.84
CA GLU A 246 -11.24 -12.58 15.00
C GLU A 246 -12.41 -13.54 15.22
N LEU A 247 -13.60 -13.21 14.69
CA LEU A 247 -14.81 -14.04 14.91
C LEU A 247 -14.98 -15.20 13.92
N GLN A 248 -14.10 -15.35 12.93
CA GLN A 248 -14.16 -16.47 11.97
C GLN A 248 -13.16 -17.60 12.26
N THR A 249 -12.41 -17.55 13.35
CA THR A 249 -11.50 -18.64 13.74
C THR A 249 -12.08 -19.59 14.80
N GLU A 250 -13.31 -19.37 15.28
CA GLU A 250 -13.95 -20.21 16.30
C GLU A 250 -14.87 -21.33 15.77
N ASP A 251 -15.03 -21.48 14.45
CA ASP A 251 -15.85 -22.55 13.86
C ASP A 251 -15.03 -23.58 13.06
N LEU A 252 -13.91 -24.03 13.59
CA LEU A 252 -13.16 -25.17 13.08
C LEU A 252 -12.69 -26.05 14.27
N ASP A 253 -13.65 -26.75 14.87
CA ASP A 253 -13.47 -28.02 15.60
C ASP A 253 -14.35 -29.10 14.97
#